data_e59c09033882366a5cf3d33b7b209bb7
#
_entry.id   e59c09033882366a5cf3d33b7b209bb7
#
_cell.length_a   1.000
_cell.length_b   1.000
_cell.length_c   1.000
_cell.angle_alpha   90.00
_cell.angle_beta   90.00
_cell.angle_gamma   90.00
#
_symmetry.space_group_name_H-M   'P 1'
#
loop_
_entity.id
_entity.type
_entity.pdbx_description
1 polymer ?
#
loop_
_entity_poly.entity_id
_entity_poly.type
_entity_poly.pdbx_seq_one_letter_code
_entity_poly.pdbx_strand_id
1 'polypeptide(L)' 'MESESMLLSVPGMTCGHCEAAVTAEVSALAGVTSVVVDLEAKTVSVAGTALDRGRIVAAIDEAGFDVG' A
#
# COMPACT_ATOMS: atom_id res chain seq x y z
N MET A 1 -11.59 6.11 18.88
CA MET A 1 -10.81 6.32 17.65
C MET A 1 -11.02 5.16 16.72
N GLU A 2 -11.36 5.44 15.50
CA GLU A 2 -11.60 4.40 14.52
C GLU A 2 -10.40 4.23 13.61
N SER A 3 -10.01 2.98 13.41
CA SER A 3 -8.98 2.64 12.45
C SER A 3 -9.65 2.15 11.18
N GLU A 4 -9.15 2.61 10.06
CA GLU A 4 -9.62 2.14 8.75
C GLU A 4 -8.59 1.17 8.22
N SER A 5 -9.02 0.29 7.36
CA SER A 5 -8.11 -0.57 6.65
C SER A 5 -8.55 -0.68 5.19
N MET A 6 -7.59 -0.83 4.31
CA MET A 6 -7.85 -0.87 2.89
C MET A 6 -6.95 -1.94 2.27
N LEU A 7 -7.54 -2.79 1.45
CA LEU A 7 -6.81 -3.84 0.76
C LEU A 7 -6.78 -3.51 -0.72
N LEU A 8 -5.58 -3.52 -1.29
CA LEU A 8 -5.39 -3.24 -2.70
C LEU A 8 -4.65 -4.40 -3.35
N SER A 9 -5.01 -4.69 -4.59
CA SER A 9 -4.36 -5.73 -5.36
C SER A 9 -3.27 -5.09 -6.22
N VAL A 10 -2.05 -5.59 -6.12
CA VAL A 10 -0.91 -5.09 -6.88
C VAL A 10 -0.23 -6.28 -7.57
N PRO A 11 -0.77 -6.74 -8.70
CA PRO A 11 -0.29 -7.98 -9.33
C PRO A 11 1.15 -7.94 -9.81
N GLY A 12 1.72 -6.75 -9.97
CA GLY A 12 3.12 -6.60 -10.38
C GLY A 12 4.15 -6.83 -9.29
N MET A 13 3.72 -6.96 -8.03
CA MET A 13 4.65 -7.22 -6.93
C MET A 13 5.12 -8.67 -6.96
N THR A 14 6.40 -8.89 -7.20
CA THR A 14 6.94 -10.24 -7.35
C THR A 14 8.19 -10.49 -6.51
N CYS A 15 8.71 -9.49 -5.81
CA CYS A 15 9.95 -9.66 -5.04
C CYS A 15 9.99 -8.73 -3.83
N GLY A 16 10.95 -8.97 -2.94
CA GLY A 16 11.11 -8.18 -1.73
C GLY A 16 11.43 -6.71 -1.97
N HIS A 17 12.08 -6.38 -3.08
CA HIS A 17 12.34 -4.99 -3.45
C HIS A 17 11.04 -4.26 -3.75
N CYS A 18 10.09 -4.94 -4.37
CA CYS A 18 8.77 -4.40 -4.65
C CYS A 18 8.02 -4.09 -3.36
N GLU A 19 8.08 -5.03 -2.42
CA GLU A 19 7.47 -4.86 -1.10
C GLU A 19 8.05 -3.63 -0.39
N ALA A 20 9.36 -3.50 -0.35
CA ALA A 20 10.02 -2.39 0.32
C ALA A 20 9.66 -1.05 -0.31
N ALA A 21 9.62 -0.99 -1.63
CA ALA A 21 9.29 0.24 -2.35
C ALA A 21 7.85 0.68 -2.06
N VAL A 22 6.91 -0.24 -2.15
CA VAL A 22 5.51 0.05 -1.89
C VAL A 22 5.30 0.46 -0.42
N THR A 23 5.90 -0.27 0.50
CA THR A 23 5.80 0.03 1.92
C THR A 23 6.34 1.43 2.23
N ALA A 24 7.49 1.77 1.67
CA ALA A 24 8.10 3.09 1.91
C ALA A 24 7.21 4.22 1.39
N GLU A 25 6.69 4.08 0.18
CA GLU A 25 5.86 5.12 -0.42
C GLU A 25 4.52 5.28 0.30
N VAL A 26 3.87 4.17 0.61
CA VAL A 26 2.55 4.20 1.26
C VAL A 26 2.67 4.66 2.72
N SER A 27 3.69 4.21 3.43
CA SER A 27 3.85 4.59 4.84
C SER A 27 4.21 6.06 5.03
N ALA A 28 4.67 6.73 3.98
CA ALA A 28 4.96 8.16 4.03
C ALA A 28 3.70 9.01 4.01
N LEU A 29 2.55 8.44 3.70
CA LEU A 29 1.29 9.18 3.63
C LEU A 29 0.77 9.50 5.04
N ALA A 30 0.21 10.71 5.17
CA ALA A 30 -0.41 11.11 6.44
C ALA A 30 -1.60 10.20 6.75
N GLY A 31 -1.74 9.83 8.01
CA GLY A 31 -2.84 8.99 8.47
C GLY A 31 -2.56 7.50 8.40
N VAL A 32 -1.54 7.08 7.66
CA VAL A 32 -1.19 5.66 7.57
C VAL A 32 -0.40 5.25 8.81
N THR A 33 -0.88 4.24 9.53
CA THR A 33 -0.24 3.73 10.73
C THR A 33 0.50 2.42 10.50
N SER A 34 0.02 1.61 9.56
CA SER A 34 0.72 0.37 9.21
C SER A 34 0.45 -0.03 7.77
N VAL A 35 1.40 -0.74 7.19
CA VAL A 35 1.30 -1.27 5.84
C VAL A 35 1.79 -2.72 5.89
N VAL A 36 0.99 -3.63 5.38
CA VAL A 36 1.35 -5.04 5.29
C VAL A 36 1.28 -5.46 3.83
N VAL A 37 2.36 -5.99 3.32
CA VAL A 37 2.43 -6.46 1.94
C VAL A 37 2.47 -7.99 1.95
N ASP A 38 1.59 -8.59 1.16
CA ASP A 38 1.56 -10.05 0.96
C ASP A 38 1.98 -10.32 -0.48
N LEU A 39 3.20 -10.79 -0.65
CA LEU A 39 3.74 -11.09 -1.98
C LEU A 39 3.09 -12.32 -2.61
N GLU A 40 2.64 -13.25 -1.78
CA GLU A 40 1.98 -14.46 -2.25
C GLU A 40 0.61 -14.13 -2.86
N ALA A 41 -0.16 -13.33 -2.14
CA ALA A 41 -1.48 -12.88 -2.62
C ALA A 41 -1.38 -11.66 -3.54
N LYS A 42 -0.22 -11.01 -3.57
CA LYS A 42 0.03 -9.77 -4.32
C LYS A 42 -0.91 -8.65 -3.91
N THR A 43 -1.06 -8.49 -2.59
CA THR A 43 -1.93 -7.48 -2.02
C THR A 43 -1.18 -6.59 -1.05
N VAL A 44 -1.71 -5.38 -0.89
CA VAL A 44 -1.20 -4.42 0.08
C VAL A 44 -2.35 -4.06 1.00
N SER A 45 -2.14 -4.27 2.30
CA SER A 45 -3.11 -3.92 3.32
C SER A 45 -2.60 -2.66 4.04
N VAL A 46 -3.40 -1.62 4.01
CA VAL A 46 -3.05 -0.32 4.62
C VAL A 46 -4.01 -0.05 5.76
N ALA A 47 -3.47 0.27 6.91
CA ALA A 47 -4.28 0.62 8.08
C ALA A 47 -3.93 2.03 8.56
N GLY A 48 -4.93 2.73 9.07
CA GLY A 48 -4.73 4.08 9.57
C GLY A 48 -6.04 4.80 9.76
N THR A 49 -5.98 6.13 9.76
CA THR A 49 -7.17 6.98 9.91
C THR A 49 -7.25 7.94 8.73
N ALA A 50 -8.47 8.26 8.32
CA ALA A 50 -8.73 9.16 7.20
C ALA A 50 -7.98 8.74 5.93
N LEU A 51 -8.02 7.46 5.62
CA LEU A 51 -7.34 6.91 4.46
C LEU A 51 -7.97 7.43 3.16
N ASP A 52 -7.13 7.79 2.21
CA ASP A 52 -7.55 8.24 0.90
C ASP A 52 -7.03 7.26 -0.14
N ARG A 53 -7.94 6.50 -0.76
CA ARG A 53 -7.58 5.49 -1.75
C ARG A 53 -6.79 6.11 -2.92
N GLY A 54 -7.19 7.29 -3.36
CA GLY A 54 -6.50 7.98 -4.45
C GLY A 54 -5.04 8.26 -4.14
N ARG A 55 -4.76 8.68 -2.91
CA ARG A 55 -3.38 8.92 -2.47
C ARG A 55 -2.59 7.64 -2.34
N ILE A 56 -3.24 6.59 -1.83
CA ILE A 56 -2.59 5.29 -1.69
C ILE A 56 -2.26 4.71 -3.06
N VAL A 57 -3.20 4.79 -4.00
CA VAL A 57 -2.98 4.35 -5.38
C VAL A 57 -1.84 5.14 -6.02
N ALA A 58 -1.81 6.46 -5.80
CA ALA A 58 -0.75 7.31 -6.33
C ALA A 58 0.61 6.94 -5.74
N ALA A 59 0.67 6.59 -4.45
CA ALA A 59 1.90 6.18 -3.81
C ALA A 59 2.41 4.86 -4.40
N ILE A 60 1.52 3.92 -4.65
CA ILE A 60 1.88 2.64 -5.28
C ILE A 60 2.38 2.88 -6.71
N ASP A 61 1.74 3.79 -7.43
CA ASP A 61 2.16 4.18 -8.77
C ASP A 61 3.57 4.80 -8.75
N GLU A 62 3.84 5.66 -7.76
CA GLU A 62 5.17 6.25 -7.59
C GLU A 62 6.24 5.19 -7.30
N ALA A 63 5.85 4.10 -6.67
CA ALA A 63 6.76 2.97 -6.43
C ALA A 63 7.01 2.16 -7.71
N GLY A 64 6.28 2.45 -8.78
CA GLY A 64 6.45 1.78 -10.07
C GLY A 64 5.49 0.63 -10.31
N PHE A 65 4.37 0.57 -9.59
CA PHE A 65 3.40 -0.52 -9.71
C PHE A 65 2.00 0.01 -9.96
N ASP A 66 1.18 -0.82 -10.57
CA ASP A 66 -0.23 -0.50 -10.83
C ASP A 66 -1.13 -1.27 -9.86
N VAL A 67 -2.20 -0.62 -9.44
CA VAL A 67 -3.23 -1.27 -8.64
C VAL A 67 -4.21 -1.96 -9.59
N GLY A 68 -4.35 -3.25 -9.40
CA GLY A 68 -5.23 -4.07 -10.21
C GLY A 68 -6.69 -4.01 -9.81
#